data_f608c29188618051a2c7c2fd9586f576
#
_entry.id   f608c29188618051a2c7c2fd9586f576
#
_cell.length_a   1.000
_cell.length_b   1.000
_cell.length_c   1.000
_cell.angle_alpha   90.00
_cell.angle_beta   90.00
_cell.angle_gamma   90.00
#
_symmetry.space_group_name_H-M   'P 1'
#
loop_
_entity.id
_entity.type
_entity.pdbx_description
1 polymer ?
#
loop_
_entity_poly.entity_id
_entity_poly.type
_entity_poly.pdbx_seq_one_letter_code
_entity_poly.pdbx_strand_id
1 'polypeptide(L)'
;MVRYTDKERELIEVAFGVFIRSVGKVMDSEQIGYIEKAYHLALEKYDGKKTLSGGLFMLSLIEMADIALNEIGLRSKTIVGIFLHGIMSESDVTIDYIREHFGERIAMIVEGYDKISNIQTNKV
;
A
#
# COMPACT_ATOMS: atom_id res chain seq x y z
N MET A 1 2.39 -16.96 14.25
CA MET A 1 2.19 -15.80 13.36
C MET A 1 3.26 -14.75 13.63
N VAL A 2 3.96 -14.34 12.60
CA VAL A 2 5.01 -13.32 12.72
C VAL A 2 4.39 -11.94 12.65
N ARG A 3 4.79 -11.06 13.56
CA ARG A 3 4.33 -9.67 13.59
C ARG A 3 5.54 -8.74 13.67
N TYR A 4 5.35 -7.50 13.26
CA TYR A 4 6.37 -6.49 13.49
C TYR A 4 6.54 -6.26 15.00
N THR A 5 7.78 -6.08 15.42
CA THR A 5 8.07 -5.68 16.81
C THR A 5 7.62 -4.24 17.02
N ASP A 6 7.55 -3.82 18.28
CA ASP A 6 7.20 -2.42 18.60
C ASP A 6 8.17 -1.43 17.96
N LYS A 7 9.46 -1.78 17.95
CA LYS A 7 10.48 -0.94 17.34
C LYS A 7 10.32 -0.86 15.82
N GLU A 8 10.00 -1.98 15.17
CA GLU A 8 9.75 -2.01 13.73
C GLU A 8 8.51 -1.19 13.37
N ARG A 9 7.45 -1.30 14.16
CA ARG A 9 6.24 -0.51 13.97
C ARG A 9 6.52 0.98 14.12
N GLU A 10 7.33 1.36 15.08
CA GLU A 10 7.72 2.75 15.28
C GLU A 10 8.45 3.30 14.05
N LEU A 11 9.38 2.52 13.49
CA LEU A 11 10.08 2.92 12.26
C LEU A 11 9.11 3.13 11.11
N ILE A 12 8.15 2.23 10.95
CA ILE A 12 7.13 2.32 9.90
C ILE A 12 6.27 3.57 10.11
N GLU A 13 5.81 3.81 11.33
CA GLU A 13 4.95 4.96 11.65
C GLU A 13 5.67 6.30 11.42
N VAL A 14 6.95 6.37 11.78
CA VAL A 14 7.74 7.57 11.54
C VAL A 14 7.88 7.83 10.04
N ALA A 15 8.20 6.78 9.27
CA ALA A 15 8.34 6.89 7.83
C ALA A 15 7.03 7.34 7.18
N PHE A 16 5.90 6.75 7.58
CA PHE A 16 4.60 7.14 7.06
C PHE A 16 4.25 8.58 7.44
N GLY A 17 4.56 8.99 8.66
CA GLY A 17 4.32 10.36 9.11
C GLY A 17 5.06 11.40 8.26
N VAL A 18 6.30 11.11 7.89
CA VAL A 18 7.06 11.97 6.99
C VAL A 18 6.40 12.03 5.61
N PHE A 19 6.04 10.86 5.08
CA PHE A 19 5.38 10.77 3.78
C PHE A 19 4.05 11.53 3.76
N ILE A 20 3.20 11.32 4.77
CA ILE A 20 1.86 11.93 4.77
C ILE A 20 1.92 13.45 4.90
N ARG A 21 2.96 13.98 5.50
CA ARG A 21 3.16 15.44 5.53
C ARG A 21 3.43 15.99 4.13
N SER A 22 4.17 15.28 3.30
CA SER A 22 4.39 15.71 1.91
C SER A 22 3.11 15.57 1.08
N VAL A 23 2.31 14.55 1.36
CA VAL A 23 0.99 14.39 0.73
C VAL A 23 0.11 15.59 1.05
N GLY A 24 0.12 16.06 2.30
CA GLY A 24 -0.70 17.18 2.75
C GLY A 24 -0.41 18.50 2.06
N LYS A 25 0.74 18.62 1.40
CA LYS A 25 1.09 19.83 0.64
C LYS A 25 0.39 19.91 -0.70
N VAL A 26 -0.08 18.79 -1.24
CA VAL A 26 -0.59 18.72 -2.62
C VAL A 26 -1.96 18.05 -2.74
N MET A 27 -2.50 17.50 -1.65
CA MET A 27 -3.77 16.77 -1.66
C MET A 27 -4.71 17.28 -0.59
N ASP A 28 -6.03 17.10 -0.82
CA ASP A 28 -7.05 17.52 0.15
C ASP A 28 -7.26 16.44 1.22
N SER A 29 -8.11 16.76 2.21
CA SER A 29 -8.36 15.87 3.34
C SER A 29 -9.02 14.56 2.93
N GLU A 30 -9.85 14.57 1.90
CA GLU A 30 -10.49 13.34 1.41
C GLU A 30 -9.47 12.40 0.81
N GLN A 31 -8.57 12.92 -0.02
CA GLN A 31 -7.49 12.13 -0.64
C GLN A 31 -6.53 11.58 0.41
N ILE A 32 -6.17 12.41 1.38
CA ILE A 32 -5.32 11.97 2.50
C ILE A 32 -6.00 10.85 3.27
N GLY A 33 -7.30 10.98 3.52
CA GLY A 33 -8.08 9.96 4.23
C GLY A 33 -8.03 8.59 3.55
N TYR A 34 -8.15 8.56 2.23
CA TYR A 34 -8.06 7.31 1.47
C TYR A 34 -6.66 6.69 1.55
N ILE A 35 -5.63 7.51 1.48
CA ILE A 35 -4.24 7.03 1.60
C ILE A 35 -4.00 6.45 2.99
N GLU A 36 -4.46 7.14 4.04
CA GLU A 36 -4.32 6.64 5.42
C GLU A 36 -5.07 5.32 5.61
N LYS A 37 -6.27 5.23 5.06
CA LYS A 37 -7.08 4.01 5.14
C LYS A 37 -6.37 2.84 4.46
N ALA A 38 -5.80 3.06 3.29
CA ALA A 38 -5.05 2.04 2.56
C ALA A 38 -3.81 1.61 3.34
N TYR A 39 -3.08 2.57 3.91
CA TYR A 39 -1.91 2.29 4.73
C TYR A 39 -2.26 1.41 5.94
N HIS A 40 -3.33 1.75 6.65
CA HIS A 40 -3.73 0.98 7.84
C HIS A 40 -4.17 -0.43 7.48
N LEU A 41 -4.88 -0.59 6.37
CA LEU A 41 -5.26 -1.92 5.89
C LEU A 41 -4.02 -2.74 5.52
N ALA A 42 -3.09 -2.13 4.79
CA ALA A 42 -1.84 -2.79 4.42
C ALA A 42 -1.03 -3.19 5.65
N LEU A 43 -0.92 -2.30 6.63
CA LEU A 43 -0.18 -2.59 7.86
C LEU A 43 -0.79 -3.77 8.62
N GLU A 44 -2.12 -3.86 8.66
CA GLU A 44 -2.80 -4.98 9.29
C GLU A 44 -2.54 -6.29 8.55
N LYS A 45 -2.68 -6.28 7.23
CA LYS A 45 -2.60 -7.53 6.44
C LYS A 45 -1.18 -7.97 6.14
N TYR A 46 -0.23 -7.06 6.12
CA TYR A 46 1.18 -7.37 5.90
C TYR A 46 2.00 -7.37 7.19
N ASP A 47 1.33 -7.43 8.34
CA ASP A 47 2.02 -7.38 9.64
C ASP A 47 3.13 -8.43 9.70
N GLY A 48 4.35 -7.97 9.99
CA GLY A 48 5.51 -8.83 10.11
C GLY A 48 6.19 -9.20 8.79
N LYS A 49 5.65 -8.80 7.65
CA LYS A 49 6.22 -9.18 6.36
C LYS A 49 7.56 -8.51 6.12
N LYS A 50 8.52 -9.30 5.66
CA LYS A 50 9.86 -8.85 5.29
C LYS A 50 10.08 -8.99 3.79
N THR A 51 10.97 -8.17 3.23
CA THR A 51 11.42 -8.33 1.86
C THR A 51 12.41 -9.50 1.77
N LEU A 52 12.75 -9.91 0.54
CA LEU A 52 13.73 -10.99 0.33
C LEU A 52 15.10 -10.66 0.94
N SER A 53 15.46 -9.39 0.99
CA SER A 53 16.71 -8.94 1.59
C SER A 53 16.63 -8.76 3.12
N GLY A 54 15.47 -9.01 3.72
CA GLY A 54 15.28 -8.91 5.16
C GLY A 54 14.77 -7.56 5.67
N GLY A 55 14.53 -6.61 4.79
CA GLY A 55 13.96 -5.31 5.17
C GLY A 55 12.47 -5.40 5.48
N LEU A 56 11.93 -4.34 6.09
CA LEU A 56 10.51 -4.28 6.42
C LEU A 56 9.71 -4.00 5.15
N PHE A 57 8.78 -4.90 4.80
CA PHE A 57 7.99 -4.76 3.59
C PHE A 57 7.19 -3.45 3.57
N MET A 58 6.61 -3.06 4.71
CA MET A 58 5.86 -1.81 4.81
C MET A 58 6.72 -0.59 4.52
N LEU A 59 8.00 -0.59 4.93
CA LEU A 59 8.90 0.51 4.59
C LEU A 59 9.12 0.61 3.08
N SER A 60 9.21 -0.54 2.40
CA SER A 60 9.38 -0.54 0.94
C SER A 60 8.14 0.03 0.24
N LEU A 61 6.93 -0.24 0.75
CA LEU A 61 5.71 0.35 0.19
C LEU A 61 5.68 1.86 0.38
N ILE A 62 6.05 2.34 1.56
CA ILE A 62 6.11 3.78 1.85
C ILE A 62 7.13 4.46 0.93
N GLU A 63 8.28 3.83 0.74
CA GLU A 63 9.31 4.35 -0.16
C GLU A 63 8.81 4.44 -1.60
N MET A 64 8.12 3.39 -2.08
CA MET A 64 7.51 3.40 -3.41
C MET A 64 6.49 4.54 -3.54
N ALA A 65 5.66 4.72 -2.52
CA ALA A 65 4.66 5.78 -2.51
C ALA A 65 5.31 7.17 -2.52
N ASP A 66 6.41 7.33 -1.79
CA ASP A 66 7.15 8.58 -1.75
C ASP A 66 7.75 8.93 -3.11
N ILE A 67 8.36 7.96 -3.77
CA ILE A 67 8.90 8.13 -5.12
C ILE A 67 7.78 8.49 -6.09
N ALA A 68 6.66 7.78 -6.02
CA ALA A 68 5.52 8.03 -6.89
C ALA A 68 5.02 9.48 -6.75
N LEU A 69 4.91 9.97 -5.53
CA LEU A 69 4.43 11.32 -5.26
C LEU A 69 5.48 12.37 -5.62
N ASN A 70 6.67 12.26 -5.06
CA ASN A 70 7.64 13.35 -5.05
C ASN A 70 8.55 13.39 -6.28
N GLU A 71 8.80 12.26 -6.91
CA GLU A 71 9.67 12.20 -8.09
C GLU A 71 8.90 12.09 -9.40
N ILE A 72 7.73 11.43 -9.40
CA ILE A 72 6.94 11.19 -10.60
C ILE A 72 5.69 12.08 -10.65
N GLY A 73 5.17 12.48 -9.49
CA GLY A 73 3.99 13.34 -9.41
C GLY A 73 2.67 12.60 -9.57
N LEU A 74 2.64 11.33 -9.21
CA LEU A 74 1.42 10.53 -9.27
C LEU A 74 0.43 10.93 -8.18
N ARG A 75 -0.85 10.69 -8.43
CA ARG A 75 -1.95 11.16 -7.58
C ARG A 75 -2.42 10.10 -6.59
N SER A 76 -3.43 10.48 -5.79
CA SER A 76 -3.91 9.69 -4.66
C SER A 76 -4.33 8.27 -5.04
N LYS A 77 -5.02 8.07 -6.15
CA LYS A 77 -5.50 6.74 -6.54
C LYS A 77 -4.37 5.78 -6.82
N THR A 78 -3.32 6.26 -7.47
CA THR A 78 -2.13 5.43 -7.72
C THR A 78 -1.41 5.10 -6.41
N ILE A 79 -1.31 6.06 -5.51
CA ILE A 79 -0.67 5.85 -4.21
C ILE A 79 -1.46 4.85 -3.37
N VAL A 80 -2.79 4.96 -3.35
CA VAL A 80 -3.65 3.97 -2.69
C VAL A 80 -3.40 2.59 -3.29
N GLY A 81 -3.31 2.51 -4.63
CA GLY A 81 -3.01 1.27 -5.33
C GLY A 81 -1.67 0.66 -4.93
N ILE A 82 -0.66 1.49 -4.68
CA ILE A 82 0.65 1.01 -4.22
C ILE A 82 0.51 0.27 -2.88
N PHE A 83 -0.22 0.85 -1.93
CA PHE A 83 -0.42 0.18 -0.64
C PHE A 83 -1.24 -1.10 -0.74
N LEU A 84 -2.14 -1.19 -1.70
CA LEU A 84 -3.07 -2.31 -1.82
C LEU A 84 -2.69 -3.35 -2.88
N HIS A 85 -1.66 -3.07 -3.71
CA HIS A 85 -1.30 -4.04 -4.74
C HIS A 85 -0.82 -5.35 -4.09
N GLY A 86 -1.28 -6.47 -4.62
CA GLY A 86 -0.91 -7.78 -4.10
C GLY A 86 -1.63 -8.19 -2.82
N ILE A 87 -2.45 -7.31 -2.23
CA ILE A 87 -3.09 -7.62 -0.94
C ILE A 87 -4.07 -8.78 -1.04
N MET A 88 -4.70 -8.95 -2.22
CA MET A 88 -5.66 -10.04 -2.42
C MET A 88 -4.96 -11.41 -2.45
N SER A 89 -3.76 -11.48 -3.01
CA SER A 89 -3.04 -12.75 -3.09
C SER A 89 -2.35 -13.12 -1.78
N GLU A 90 -2.11 -12.15 -0.91
CA GLU A 90 -1.37 -12.40 0.33
C GLU A 90 -2.22 -12.31 1.59
N SER A 91 -3.52 -12.07 1.46
CA SER A 91 -4.41 -11.96 2.61
C SER A 91 -5.81 -12.43 2.26
N ASP A 92 -6.75 -12.26 3.20
CA ASP A 92 -8.15 -12.60 3.03
C ASP A 92 -8.97 -11.46 2.42
N VAL A 93 -8.33 -10.37 2.02
CA VAL A 93 -9.03 -9.23 1.41
C VAL A 93 -9.53 -9.61 0.02
N THR A 94 -10.82 -9.36 -0.24
CA THR A 94 -11.47 -9.66 -1.51
C THR A 94 -11.60 -8.40 -2.36
N ILE A 95 -11.81 -8.60 -3.67
CA ILE A 95 -12.05 -7.47 -4.57
C ILE A 95 -13.34 -6.72 -4.18
N ASP A 96 -14.34 -7.43 -3.68
CA ASP A 96 -15.58 -6.80 -3.23
C ASP A 96 -15.34 -5.89 -2.03
N TYR A 97 -14.47 -6.30 -1.09
CA TYR A 97 -14.09 -5.47 0.03
C TYR A 97 -13.42 -4.18 -0.45
N ILE A 98 -12.49 -4.30 -1.39
CA ILE A 98 -11.78 -3.14 -1.93
C ILE A 98 -12.76 -2.21 -2.65
N ARG A 99 -13.67 -2.75 -3.45
CA ARG A 99 -14.68 -1.96 -4.16
C ARG A 99 -15.56 -1.19 -3.18
N GLU A 100 -16.01 -1.86 -2.12
CA GLU A 100 -16.87 -1.24 -1.12
C GLU A 100 -16.17 -0.12 -0.34
N HIS A 101 -14.91 -0.33 0.03
CA HIS A 101 -14.19 0.60 0.91
C HIS A 101 -13.38 1.67 0.17
N PHE A 102 -12.99 1.42 -1.07
CA PHE A 102 -12.12 2.32 -1.83
C PHE A 102 -12.70 2.77 -3.17
N GLY A 103 -13.79 2.18 -3.60
CA GLY A 103 -14.46 2.54 -4.85
C GLY A 103 -14.02 1.71 -6.04
N GLU A 104 -14.77 1.84 -7.12
CA GLU A 104 -14.60 1.03 -8.34
C GLU A 104 -13.26 1.24 -9.00
N ARG A 105 -12.77 2.49 -9.06
CA ARG A 105 -11.52 2.79 -9.75
C ARG A 105 -10.31 2.14 -9.08
N ILE A 106 -10.27 2.19 -7.75
CA ILE A 106 -9.20 1.52 -6.99
C ILE A 106 -9.31 0.00 -7.16
N ALA A 107 -10.54 -0.53 -7.12
CA ALA A 107 -10.76 -1.96 -7.33
C ALA A 107 -10.23 -2.41 -8.69
N MET A 108 -10.46 -1.62 -9.74
CA MET A 108 -9.94 -1.91 -11.08
C MET A 108 -8.42 -1.94 -11.12
N ILE A 109 -7.77 -0.99 -10.45
CA ILE A 109 -6.30 -0.92 -10.40
C ILE A 109 -5.73 -2.15 -9.69
N VAL A 110 -6.28 -2.48 -8.54
CA VAL A 110 -5.81 -3.62 -7.73
C VAL A 110 -6.05 -4.94 -8.46
N GLU A 111 -7.23 -5.10 -9.06
CA GLU A 111 -7.56 -6.30 -9.83
C GLU A 111 -6.66 -6.45 -11.05
N GLY A 112 -6.39 -5.35 -11.75
CA GLY A 112 -5.49 -5.35 -12.90
C GLY A 112 -4.08 -5.79 -12.52
N TYR A 113 -3.57 -5.29 -11.42
CA TYR A 113 -2.27 -5.70 -10.91
C TYR A 113 -2.24 -7.20 -10.59
N ASP A 114 -3.29 -7.68 -9.93
CA ASP A 114 -3.40 -9.09 -9.56
C ASP A 114 -3.37 -10.00 -10.79
N LYS A 115 -4.08 -9.62 -11.86
CA LYS A 115 -4.08 -10.37 -13.11
C LYS A 115 -2.69 -10.42 -13.76
N ILE A 116 -1.98 -9.30 -13.76
CA ILE A 116 -0.63 -9.22 -14.32
C ILE A 116 0.33 -10.12 -13.52
N SER A 117 0.24 -10.06 -12.21
CA SER A 117 1.07 -10.90 -11.33
C SER A 117 0.83 -12.38 -11.57
N ASN A 118 -0.43 -12.78 -11.74
CA ASN A 118 -0.77 -14.17 -11.99
C ASN A 118 -0.26 -14.65 -13.35
N ILE A 119 -0.31 -13.81 -14.38
CA ILE A 119 0.22 -14.14 -15.68
C ILE A 119 1.73 -14.39 -15.60
N GLN A 120 2.46 -13.52 -14.90
CA GLN A 120 3.91 -13.67 -14.73
C GLN A 120 4.25 -14.95 -13.97
N THR A 121 3.50 -15.26 -12.93
CA THR A 121 3.69 -16.47 -12.14
C THR A 121 3.46 -17.72 -12.98
N ASN A 122 2.44 -17.70 -13.84
CA ASN A 122 2.07 -18.86 -14.66
C ASN A 122 2.98 -19.08 -15.86
N LYS A 123 3.87 -18.15 -16.17
CA LYS A 123 4.79 -18.26 -17.30
C LYS A 123 6.07 -19.05 -16.99
N VAL A 124 6.25 -19.43 -15.78
CA VAL A 124 7.47 -20.15 -15.35
C VAL A 124 7.43 -21.64 -15.69
#